data_3742f2849ee48a08a101864cef24da41
#
_entry.id   3742f2849ee48a08a101864cef24da41
#
_cell.length_a   1.000
_cell.length_b   1.000
_cell.length_c   1.000
_cell.angle_alpha   90.00
_cell.angle_beta   90.00
_cell.angle_gamma   90.00
#
_symmetry.space_group_name_H-M   'P 1'
#
loop_
_entity.id
_entity.type
_entity.pdbx_description
1 polymer ?
#
loop_
_entity_poly.entity_id
_entity_poly.type
_entity_poly.pdbx_seq_one_letter_code
_entity_poly.pdbx_strand_id
1 'polypeptide(L)'
;MKQKLTRALIDEIRKEMPVLTEMEMRCCNGGDGGTTSWDCLFNCMHHMDPSRSAQDYANDYKDIYGLDPTAMGGVPNELIGNVLSVMGFGNTVPGSMTSNRDYYQVATMVNPDGTGHTIIVFAVPDENGKISYFDPTLEGEDGKKVRKVDISDISTIYRIKKSRH
;
A
#
# COMPACT_ATOMS: atom_id res chain seq x y z
N MET A 1 -20.40 -1.47 -36.54
CA MET A 1 -19.08 -1.76 -37.17
C MET A 1 -18.01 -1.71 -36.09
N LYS A 2 -17.30 -2.82 -35.84
CA LYS A 2 -16.16 -2.82 -34.92
C LYS A 2 -14.95 -2.22 -35.65
N GLN A 3 -14.50 -1.04 -35.27
CA GLN A 3 -13.26 -0.49 -35.80
C GLN A 3 -12.09 -1.41 -35.39
N LYS A 4 -11.37 -1.95 -36.37
CA LYS A 4 -10.13 -2.69 -36.12
C LYS A 4 -9.07 -1.69 -35.66
N LEU A 5 -8.50 -1.92 -34.47
CA LEU A 5 -7.31 -1.20 -34.02
C LEU A 5 -6.18 -1.41 -35.04
N THR A 6 -5.84 -0.37 -35.76
CA THR A 6 -4.70 -0.35 -36.68
C THR A 6 -3.44 0.11 -35.93
N ARG A 7 -2.27 -0.31 -36.40
CA ARG A 7 -0.97 0.08 -35.82
C ARG A 7 -0.81 1.61 -35.74
N ALA A 8 -1.30 2.33 -36.76
CA ALA A 8 -1.31 3.78 -36.82
C ALA A 8 -2.15 4.40 -35.67
N LEU A 9 -3.32 3.84 -35.35
CA LEU A 9 -4.16 4.32 -34.26
C LEU A 9 -3.51 4.06 -32.89
N ILE A 10 -2.81 2.96 -32.73
CA ILE A 10 -2.04 2.66 -31.51
C ILE A 10 -0.89 3.64 -31.33
N ASP A 11 -0.20 3.99 -32.41
CA ASP A 11 0.91 4.95 -32.37
C ASP A 11 0.42 6.40 -32.11
N GLU A 12 -0.79 6.73 -32.56
CA GLU A 12 -1.44 8.01 -32.27
C GLU A 12 -1.86 8.10 -30.79
N ILE A 13 -2.49 7.06 -30.25
CA ILE A 13 -2.84 6.95 -28.82
C ILE A 13 -1.58 7.05 -27.95
N ARG A 14 -0.47 6.43 -28.35
CA ARG A 14 0.80 6.55 -27.61
C ARG A 14 1.39 7.96 -27.59
N LYS A 15 1.10 8.78 -28.58
CA LYS A 15 1.54 10.20 -28.62
C LYS A 15 0.72 11.08 -27.70
N GLU A 16 -0.55 10.76 -27.50
CA GLU A 16 -1.47 11.53 -26.68
C GLU A 16 -1.48 11.09 -25.21
N MET A 17 -1.06 9.86 -24.92
CA MET A 17 -0.91 9.40 -23.54
C MET A 17 0.40 9.96 -22.96
N PRO A 18 0.33 10.69 -21.83
CA PRO A 18 1.55 11.06 -21.13
C PRO A 18 2.29 9.77 -20.74
N VAL A 19 3.48 9.61 -21.30
CA VAL A 19 4.37 8.51 -20.89
C VAL A 19 4.79 8.85 -19.47
N LEU A 20 4.34 8.05 -18.50
CA LEU A 20 4.82 8.14 -17.13
C LEU A 20 6.35 8.04 -17.15
N THR A 21 7.01 8.98 -16.51
CA THR A 21 8.45 8.90 -16.31
C THR A 21 8.78 7.64 -15.51
N GLU A 22 10.00 7.14 -15.63
CA GLU A 22 10.44 5.98 -14.86
C GLU A 22 10.25 6.20 -13.34
N MET A 23 10.35 7.44 -12.88
CA MET A 23 10.10 7.83 -11.50
C MET A 23 8.60 7.73 -11.15
N GLU A 24 7.70 8.17 -12.03
CA GLU A 24 6.25 8.02 -11.84
C GLU A 24 5.81 6.56 -11.88
N MET A 25 6.41 5.74 -12.76
CA MET A 25 6.17 4.30 -12.77
C MET A 25 6.66 3.62 -11.48
N ARG A 26 7.79 4.07 -10.91
CA ARG A 26 8.30 3.57 -9.62
C ARG A 26 7.43 4.00 -8.45
N CYS A 27 6.87 5.22 -8.46
CA CYS A 27 5.91 5.68 -7.45
C CYS A 27 4.59 4.89 -7.46
N CYS A 28 4.24 4.24 -8.57
CA CYS A 28 3.10 3.33 -8.67
C CYS A 28 3.40 1.91 -8.14
N ASN A 29 4.67 1.57 -7.97
CA ASN A 29 5.08 0.26 -7.50
C ASN A 29 5.28 0.31 -5.99
N GLY A 30 4.32 -0.20 -5.23
CA GLY A 30 4.38 -0.30 -3.76
C GLY A 30 5.36 -1.39 -3.29
N GLY A 31 6.62 -1.31 -3.71
CA GLY A 31 7.66 -2.25 -3.29
C GLY A 31 8.92 -1.51 -2.82
N ASP A 32 9.59 -2.00 -1.81
CA ASP A 32 10.88 -1.48 -1.38
C ASP A 32 12.00 -1.97 -2.30
N GLY A 33 13.04 -1.15 -2.48
CA GLY A 33 14.16 -1.41 -3.39
C GLY A 33 15.14 -2.50 -2.94
N GLY A 34 14.74 -3.45 -2.11
CA GLY A 34 15.64 -4.49 -1.61
C GLY A 34 15.06 -5.89 -1.60
N THR A 35 13.79 -6.01 -1.33
CA THR A 35 13.00 -7.23 -1.48
C THR A 35 11.66 -6.78 -2.03
N THR A 36 11.33 -7.17 -3.23
CA THR A 36 10.09 -6.82 -3.91
C THR A 36 8.89 -7.33 -3.13
N SER A 37 8.49 -6.57 -2.14
CA SER A 37 7.33 -6.89 -1.32
C SER A 37 6.08 -6.30 -1.95
N TRP A 38 5.67 -6.91 -3.08
CA TRP A 38 4.40 -6.59 -3.73
C TRP A 38 3.20 -6.78 -2.79
N ASP A 39 3.39 -7.48 -1.69
CA ASP A 39 2.38 -7.92 -0.74
C ASP A 39 2.33 -7.09 0.56
N CYS A 40 3.07 -5.98 0.66
CA CYS A 40 3.16 -5.19 1.89
C CYS A 40 1.78 -4.77 2.44
N LEU A 41 0.85 -4.33 1.59
CA LEU A 41 -0.51 -4.01 2.00
C LEU A 41 -1.26 -5.27 2.50
N PHE A 42 -1.14 -6.39 1.79
CA PHE A 42 -1.85 -7.63 2.14
C PHE A 42 -1.32 -8.24 3.43
N ASN A 43 -0.02 -8.10 3.72
CA ASN A 43 0.56 -8.47 5.01
C ASN A 43 0.05 -7.57 6.15
N CYS A 44 -0.12 -6.27 5.91
CA CYS A 44 -0.79 -5.39 6.87
C CYS A 44 -2.24 -5.84 7.13
N MET A 45 -2.98 -6.23 6.09
CA MET A 45 -4.34 -6.74 6.22
C MET A 45 -4.40 -8.04 7.00
N HIS A 46 -3.53 -9.01 6.70
CA HIS A 46 -3.39 -10.24 7.46
C HIS A 46 -3.06 -9.99 8.94
N HIS A 47 -2.18 -9.02 9.23
CA HIS A 47 -1.88 -8.65 10.61
C HIS A 47 -3.10 -8.10 11.35
N MET A 48 -3.97 -7.34 10.67
CA MET A 48 -5.20 -6.78 11.25
C MET A 48 -6.32 -7.81 11.38
N ASP A 49 -6.38 -8.76 10.44
CA ASP A 49 -7.33 -9.87 10.44
C ASP A 49 -6.61 -11.19 10.07
N PRO A 50 -6.08 -11.91 11.06
CA PRO A 50 -5.34 -13.14 10.83
C PRO A 50 -6.21 -14.34 10.43
N SER A 51 -7.53 -14.19 10.33
CA SER A 51 -8.42 -15.25 9.83
C SER A 51 -8.23 -15.52 8.34
N ARG A 52 -7.59 -14.60 7.61
CA ARG A 52 -7.29 -14.69 6.19
C ARG A 52 -5.81 -14.46 5.94
N SER A 53 -5.22 -15.20 5.00
CA SER A 53 -3.82 -15.00 4.62
C SER A 53 -3.63 -13.75 3.74
N ALA A 54 -2.40 -13.24 3.67
CA ALA A 54 -2.04 -12.18 2.72
C ALA A 54 -2.33 -12.58 1.26
N GLN A 55 -2.12 -13.87 0.93
CA GLN A 55 -2.41 -14.40 -0.40
C GLN A 55 -3.91 -14.40 -0.73
N ASP A 56 -4.79 -14.66 0.26
CA ASP A 56 -6.24 -14.59 0.04
C ASP A 56 -6.68 -13.16 -0.30
N TYR A 57 -6.13 -12.17 0.40
CA TYR A 57 -6.37 -10.76 0.08
C TYR A 57 -5.85 -10.36 -1.30
N ALA A 58 -4.67 -10.86 -1.69
CA ALA A 58 -4.11 -10.62 -3.01
C ALA A 58 -4.95 -11.24 -4.14
N ASN A 59 -5.50 -12.43 -3.91
CA ASN A 59 -6.40 -13.09 -4.85
C ASN A 59 -7.71 -12.30 -5.01
N ASP A 60 -8.33 -11.87 -3.90
CA ASP A 60 -9.52 -11.01 -3.96
C ASP A 60 -9.25 -9.69 -4.68
N TYR A 61 -8.08 -9.08 -4.45
CA TYR A 61 -7.68 -7.87 -5.17
C TYR A 61 -7.66 -8.10 -6.68
N LYS A 62 -7.06 -9.20 -7.10
CA LYS A 62 -7.01 -9.60 -8.51
C LYS A 62 -8.40 -9.83 -9.09
N ASP A 63 -9.28 -10.50 -8.34
CA ASP A 63 -10.64 -10.79 -8.79
C ASP A 63 -11.51 -9.52 -8.88
N ILE A 64 -11.37 -8.60 -7.94
CA ILE A 64 -12.18 -7.38 -7.89
C ILE A 64 -11.69 -6.32 -8.87
N TYR A 65 -10.37 -6.10 -8.97
CA TYR A 65 -9.80 -5.02 -9.76
C TYR A 65 -9.29 -5.45 -11.13
N GLY A 66 -9.17 -6.76 -11.40
CA GLY A 66 -8.59 -7.31 -12.63
C GLY A 66 -7.09 -7.03 -12.76
N LEU A 67 -6.42 -6.63 -11.67
CA LEU A 67 -5.01 -6.25 -11.64
C LEU A 67 -4.21 -7.31 -10.88
N ASP A 68 -3.06 -7.70 -11.42
CA ASP A 68 -2.17 -8.64 -10.75
C ASP A 68 -1.13 -7.87 -9.93
N PRO A 69 -1.20 -7.90 -8.58
CA PRO A 69 -0.30 -7.12 -7.74
C PRO A 69 1.16 -7.58 -7.88
N THR A 70 1.41 -8.85 -8.22
CA THR A 70 2.77 -9.35 -8.44
C THR A 70 3.40 -8.75 -9.70
N ALA A 71 2.61 -8.61 -10.77
CA ALA A 71 3.06 -8.03 -12.02
C ALA A 71 3.23 -6.49 -11.92
N MET A 72 2.47 -5.86 -11.02
CA MET A 72 2.51 -4.41 -10.82
C MET A 72 3.53 -3.97 -9.75
N GLY A 73 4.14 -4.90 -9.02
CA GLY A 73 5.02 -4.59 -7.89
C GLY A 73 4.29 -4.09 -6.65
N GLY A 74 2.99 -4.34 -6.55
CA GLY A 74 2.15 -3.99 -5.40
C GLY A 74 0.84 -3.31 -5.76
N VAL A 75 0.20 -2.71 -4.77
CA VAL A 75 -1.04 -1.94 -4.91
C VAL A 75 -0.70 -0.45 -5.05
N PRO A 76 -1.19 0.24 -6.10
CA PRO A 76 -1.01 1.68 -6.24
C PRO A 76 -1.48 2.45 -5.01
N ASN A 77 -0.71 3.45 -4.57
CA ASN A 77 -0.98 4.21 -3.34
C ASN A 77 -2.38 4.85 -3.32
N GLU A 78 -2.85 5.32 -4.46
CA GLU A 78 -4.18 5.93 -4.61
C GLU A 78 -5.33 4.93 -4.43
N LEU A 79 -5.08 3.64 -4.61
CA LEU A 79 -6.08 2.59 -4.43
C LEU A 79 -6.13 2.02 -2.99
N ILE A 80 -5.11 2.25 -2.17
CA ILE A 80 -4.98 1.60 -0.85
C ILE A 80 -6.21 1.83 0.02
N GLY A 81 -6.70 3.06 0.14
CA GLY A 81 -7.89 3.36 0.93
C GLY A 81 -9.14 2.64 0.43
N ASN A 82 -9.30 2.55 -0.89
CA ASN A 82 -10.41 1.84 -1.51
C ASN A 82 -10.30 0.33 -1.28
N VAL A 83 -9.11 -0.25 -1.49
CA VAL A 83 -8.83 -1.67 -1.27
C VAL A 83 -9.12 -2.06 0.18
N LEU A 84 -8.61 -1.32 1.16
CA LEU A 84 -8.92 -1.55 2.58
C LEU A 84 -10.42 -1.54 2.85
N SER A 85 -11.15 -0.57 2.28
CA SER A 85 -12.59 -0.43 2.47
C SER A 85 -13.37 -1.61 1.87
N VAL A 86 -13.07 -1.98 0.62
CA VAL A 86 -13.73 -3.08 -0.10
C VAL A 86 -13.43 -4.44 0.53
N MET A 87 -12.22 -4.60 1.09
CA MET A 87 -11.80 -5.83 1.78
C MET A 87 -12.34 -5.97 3.21
N GLY A 88 -13.24 -5.08 3.64
CA GLY A 88 -13.97 -5.22 4.90
C GLY A 88 -13.37 -4.47 6.08
N PHE A 89 -12.32 -3.65 5.89
CA PHE A 89 -11.72 -2.86 6.96
C PHE A 89 -12.48 -1.54 7.24
N GLY A 90 -13.72 -1.43 6.76
CA GLY A 90 -14.61 -0.32 7.00
C GLY A 90 -14.36 0.86 6.06
N ASN A 91 -15.07 1.97 6.31
CA ASN A 91 -14.92 3.19 5.51
C ASN A 91 -13.55 3.83 5.82
N THR A 92 -12.57 3.52 4.99
CA THR A 92 -11.18 3.88 5.19
C THR A 92 -10.85 5.14 4.39
N VAL A 93 -10.67 6.24 5.09
CA VAL A 93 -10.29 7.53 4.51
C VAL A 93 -8.94 7.99 5.08
N PRO A 94 -8.15 8.74 4.32
CA PRO A 94 -6.95 9.36 4.85
C PRO A 94 -7.26 10.24 6.06
N GLY A 95 -6.40 10.22 7.06
CA GLY A 95 -6.61 10.98 8.28
C GLY A 95 -5.32 11.26 9.04
N SER A 96 -5.46 12.06 10.10
CA SER A 96 -4.35 12.33 11.00
C SER A 96 -4.06 11.14 11.92
N MET A 97 -2.85 11.03 12.40
CA MET A 97 -2.45 10.02 13.38
C MET A 97 -3.23 10.17 14.70
N THR A 98 -3.36 9.07 15.41
CA THR A 98 -4.02 9.05 16.71
C THR A 98 -3.25 8.17 17.70
N SER A 99 -3.27 8.54 18.98
CA SER A 99 -2.82 7.69 20.07
C SER A 99 -3.89 6.70 20.58
N ASN A 100 -5.08 6.75 20.01
CA ASN A 100 -6.17 5.85 20.40
C ASN A 100 -5.88 4.41 19.96
N ARG A 101 -5.74 3.53 20.93
CA ARG A 101 -5.41 2.11 20.73
C ARG A 101 -6.56 1.27 20.14
N ASP A 102 -7.76 1.83 20.02
CA ASP A 102 -8.89 1.18 19.36
C ASP A 102 -8.76 1.15 17.84
N TYR A 103 -7.72 1.77 17.31
CA TYR A 103 -7.45 1.81 15.88
C TYR A 103 -6.12 1.13 15.54
N TYR A 104 -6.13 0.42 14.41
CA TYR A 104 -4.93 0.23 13.61
C TYR A 104 -4.68 1.49 12.77
N GLN A 105 -3.43 1.80 12.52
CA GLN A 105 -3.04 2.87 11.62
C GLN A 105 -2.14 2.28 10.54
N VAL A 106 -2.66 2.17 9.34
CA VAL A 106 -1.91 1.74 8.17
C VAL A 106 -1.35 2.99 7.50
N ALA A 107 -0.05 3.03 7.30
CA ALA A 107 0.63 4.16 6.69
C ALA A 107 1.32 3.75 5.40
N THR A 108 1.28 4.64 4.41
CA THR A 108 2.13 4.54 3.23
C THR A 108 3.34 5.43 3.42
N MET A 109 4.51 4.91 3.13
CA MET A 109 5.77 5.65 3.16
C MET A 109 6.42 5.63 1.79
N VAL A 110 7.26 6.63 1.54
CA VAL A 110 8.09 6.69 0.34
C VAL A 110 9.52 6.40 0.76
N ASN A 111 10.10 5.37 0.17
CA ASN A 111 11.48 5.01 0.38
C ASN A 111 12.43 6.01 -0.29
N PRO A 112 13.71 6.08 0.12
CA PRO A 112 14.69 6.98 -0.50
C PRO A 112 14.90 6.78 -2.01
N ASP A 113 14.58 5.59 -2.53
CA ASP A 113 14.62 5.26 -3.95
C ASP A 113 13.34 5.64 -4.71
N GLY A 114 12.35 6.24 -4.02
CA GLY A 114 11.07 6.66 -4.58
C GLY A 114 10.01 5.56 -4.63
N THR A 115 10.30 4.35 -4.16
CA THR A 115 9.29 3.28 -4.06
C THR A 115 8.36 3.50 -2.88
N GLY A 116 7.11 3.04 -3.00
CA GLY A 116 6.15 3.06 -1.90
C GLY A 116 6.22 1.80 -1.04
N HIS A 117 5.90 1.93 0.24
CA HIS A 117 5.79 0.81 1.16
C HIS A 117 4.64 1.02 2.14
N THR A 118 3.98 -0.05 2.55
CA THR A 118 2.86 -0.01 3.49
C THR A 118 3.25 -0.67 4.81
N ILE A 119 3.02 0.05 5.90
CA ILE A 119 3.43 -0.34 7.25
C ILE A 119 2.30 -0.10 8.25
N ILE A 120 2.44 -0.65 9.46
CA ILE A 120 1.55 -0.38 10.59
C ILE A 120 2.27 0.53 11.58
N VAL A 121 1.68 1.68 11.87
CA VAL A 121 2.20 2.65 12.84
C VAL A 121 1.40 2.61 14.14
N PHE A 122 2.06 2.84 15.28
CA PHE A 122 1.45 2.60 16.59
C PHE A 122 0.93 3.83 17.30
N ALA A 123 1.48 4.99 16.99
CA ALA A 123 1.20 6.20 17.77
C ALA A 123 1.41 7.46 16.92
N VAL A 124 1.23 8.61 17.55
CA VAL A 124 1.65 9.91 17.02
C VAL A 124 3.17 10.05 17.09
N PRO A 125 3.77 10.97 16.31
CA PRO A 125 5.20 11.23 16.36
C PRO A 125 5.69 11.58 17.77
N ASP A 126 6.90 11.15 18.07
CA ASP A 126 7.60 11.59 19.29
C ASP A 126 8.10 13.05 19.14
N GLU A 127 8.75 13.57 20.18
CA GLU A 127 9.28 14.95 20.22
C GLU A 127 10.32 15.26 19.13
N ASN A 128 10.91 14.22 18.54
CA ASN A 128 11.87 14.33 17.44
C ASN A 128 11.22 14.12 16.06
N GLY A 129 9.89 14.07 15.99
CA GLY A 129 9.15 13.83 14.75
C GLY A 129 9.26 12.39 14.21
N LYS A 130 9.67 11.43 15.05
CA LYS A 130 9.81 10.04 14.69
C LYS A 130 8.56 9.24 15.07
N ILE A 131 8.16 8.34 14.18
CA ILE A 131 7.02 7.44 14.36
C ILE A 131 7.52 6.02 14.55
N SER A 132 6.97 5.35 15.57
CA SER A 132 7.21 3.90 15.74
C SER A 132 6.30 3.10 14.83
N TYR A 133 6.87 2.16 14.09
CA TYR A 133 6.14 1.31 13.17
C TYR A 133 6.55 -0.16 13.26
N PHE A 134 5.68 -0.99 12.74
CA PHE A 134 5.86 -2.42 12.54
C PHE A 134 5.69 -2.73 11.04
N ASP A 135 6.55 -3.57 10.51
CA ASP A 135 6.53 -3.99 9.13
C ASP A 135 6.20 -5.49 9.03
N PRO A 136 4.94 -5.84 8.72
CA PRO A 136 4.53 -7.24 8.68
C PRO A 136 5.07 -8.00 7.47
N THR A 137 5.74 -7.33 6.52
CA THR A 137 6.36 -8.01 5.37
C THR A 137 7.70 -8.66 5.72
N LEU A 138 8.30 -8.23 6.83
CA LEU A 138 9.57 -8.80 7.28
C LEU A 138 9.33 -10.09 8.05
N GLU A 139 10.15 -11.09 7.77
CA GLU A 139 10.05 -12.41 8.39
C GLU A 139 10.92 -12.57 9.65
N GLY A 140 10.59 -13.55 10.45
CA GLY A 140 11.35 -13.95 11.62
C GLY A 140 11.47 -12.88 12.69
N GLU A 141 12.65 -12.78 13.31
CA GLU A 141 12.91 -11.78 14.37
C GLU A 141 12.87 -10.35 13.86
N ASP A 142 13.21 -10.10 12.59
CA ASP A 142 13.17 -8.77 11.99
C ASP A 142 11.73 -8.26 11.79
N GLY A 143 10.79 -9.14 11.48
CA GLY A 143 9.37 -8.81 11.40
C GLY A 143 8.73 -8.44 12.74
N LYS A 144 9.34 -8.82 13.87
CA LYS A 144 8.84 -8.49 15.22
C LYS A 144 9.40 -7.17 15.77
N LYS A 145 10.38 -6.58 15.12
CA LYS A 145 11.03 -5.35 15.60
C LYS A 145 10.18 -4.12 15.34
N VAL A 146 10.03 -3.31 16.39
CA VAL A 146 9.54 -1.95 16.24
C VAL A 146 10.68 -1.07 15.75
N ARG A 147 10.44 -0.36 14.66
CA ARG A 147 11.36 0.56 14.01
C ARG A 147 10.87 1.98 14.14
N LYS A 148 11.70 2.93 13.74
CA LYS A 148 11.33 4.36 13.69
C LYS A 148 11.57 4.92 12.30
N VAL A 149 10.64 5.77 11.84
CA VAL A 149 10.70 6.51 10.59
C VAL A 149 10.39 7.99 10.85
N ASP A 150 10.89 8.88 10.03
CA ASP A 150 10.54 10.30 10.10
C ASP A 150 9.10 10.50 9.60
N ILE A 151 8.37 11.42 10.24
CA ILE A 151 7.00 11.76 9.82
C ILE A 151 6.98 12.27 8.37
N SER A 152 8.05 12.93 7.93
CA SER A 152 8.20 13.45 6.57
C SER A 152 8.22 12.36 5.49
N ASP A 153 8.57 11.12 5.86
CA ASP A 153 8.61 9.99 4.93
C ASP A 153 7.25 9.28 4.82
N ILE A 154 6.29 9.68 5.66
CA ILE A 154 4.91 9.17 5.60
C ILE A 154 4.09 10.04 4.67
N SER A 155 3.52 9.43 3.63
CA SER A 155 2.69 10.14 2.65
C SER A 155 1.21 10.15 3.03
N THR A 156 0.68 9.03 3.53
CA THR A 156 -0.74 8.90 3.87
C THR A 156 -0.92 7.96 5.05
N ILE A 157 -1.94 8.22 5.86
CA ILE A 157 -2.32 7.38 7.00
C ILE A 157 -3.80 7.05 6.91
N TYR A 158 -4.12 5.78 7.09
CA TYR A 158 -5.48 5.26 7.17
C TYR A 158 -5.75 4.72 8.57
N ARG A 159 -6.82 5.19 9.21
CA ARG A 159 -7.24 4.69 10.53
C ARG A 159 -8.32 3.63 10.35
N ILE A 160 -8.12 2.48 10.94
CA ILE A 160 -9.01 1.33 10.86
C ILE A 160 -9.43 0.96 12.27
N LYS A 161 -10.72 1.05 12.55
CA LYS A 161 -11.25 0.69 13.87
C LYS A 161 -11.11 -0.80 14.09
N LYS A 162 -10.51 -1.20 15.21
CA LYS A 162 -10.40 -2.61 15.60
C LYS A 162 -11.79 -3.17 15.86
N SER A 163 -12.12 -4.29 15.24
CA SER A 163 -13.31 -5.04 15.58
C SER A 163 -13.19 -5.53 17.04
N ARG A 164 -14.18 -5.27 17.84
CA ARG A 164 -14.27 -5.89 19.18
C ARG A 164 -14.74 -7.33 18.94
N HIS A 165 -13.82 -8.27 19.04
CA HIS A 165 -14.17 -9.69 19.17
C HIS A 165 -14.49 -10.02 20.61
#